data_75acf1be3d5ea1f020488243143403b6
#
_entry.id   75acf1be3d5ea1f020488243143403b6
#
_cell.length_a   1.000
_cell.length_b   1.000
_cell.length_c   1.000
_cell.angle_alpha   90.00
_cell.angle_beta   90.00
_cell.angle_gamma   90.00
#
_symmetry.space_group_name_H-M   'P 1'
#
loop_
_entity.id
_entity.type
_entity.pdbx_description
1 polymer ?
#
loop_
_entity_poly.entity_id
_entity_poly.type
_entity_poly.pdbx_seq_one_letter_code
_entity_poly.pdbx_strand_id
1 'polypeptide(L)'
;MCNRPTVKKLRGIELRYVLTWHLALHGRASIADLVEVLAFHGFDVDDPAGKSISDALRWERRRGRVRHLGWGVYGPGCLPRGTEHRIHQRVLALRAEANRSEAGK
;
A
#
# COMPACT_ATOMS: atom_id res chain seq x y z
N MET A 1 15.04 -19.17 13.44
CA MET A 1 14.69 -18.72 13.00
C MET A 1 14.45 -17.59 13.15
N CYS A 2 14.65 -17.09 12.66
CA CYS A 2 14.44 -15.87 12.88
C CYS A 2 13.09 -15.57 12.90
N ASN A 3 12.62 -15.22 13.90
CA ASN A 3 11.31 -14.85 14.01
C ASN A 3 11.16 -13.46 13.56
N ARG A 4 10.38 -13.28 12.55
CA ARG A 4 10.04 -11.93 12.15
C ARG A 4 9.18 -11.32 13.21
N PRO A 5 9.35 -10.04 13.47
CA PRO A 5 8.42 -9.38 14.39
C PRO A 5 7.03 -9.42 13.78
N THR A 6 6.04 -9.28 14.62
CA THR A 6 4.68 -9.19 14.17
C THR A 6 4.54 -7.99 13.26
N VAL A 7 3.92 -8.18 12.11
CA VAL A 7 3.73 -7.08 11.17
C VAL A 7 2.25 -6.74 11.10
N LYS A 8 1.98 -5.56 10.62
CA LYS A 8 0.61 -5.10 10.47
C LYS A 8 0.03 -5.64 9.17
N LYS A 9 -1.05 -6.40 9.26
CA LYS A 9 -1.72 -6.90 8.06
C LYS A 9 -2.67 -5.84 7.53
N LEU A 10 -2.58 -5.57 6.24
CA LEU A 10 -3.42 -4.58 5.60
C LEU A 10 -4.50 -5.25 4.78
N ARG A 11 -5.72 -4.76 4.87
CA ARG A 11 -6.85 -5.25 4.10
C ARG A 11 -7.77 -4.10 3.74
N GLY A 12 -8.54 -4.28 2.70
CA GLY A 12 -9.56 -3.33 2.33
C GLY A 12 -9.01 -1.95 2.10
N ILE A 13 -9.63 -0.98 2.73
CA ILE A 13 -9.27 0.41 2.48
C ILE A 13 -7.87 0.76 2.94
N GLU A 14 -7.38 0.08 3.96
CA GLU A 14 -6.03 0.36 4.45
C GLU A 14 -5.00 0.00 3.39
N LEU A 15 -5.14 -1.17 2.79
CA LEU A 15 -4.24 -1.59 1.73
C LEU A 15 -4.33 -0.63 0.55
N ARG A 16 -5.55 -0.26 0.17
CA ARG A 16 -5.74 0.66 -0.96
C ARG A 16 -5.06 1.99 -0.71
N TYR A 17 -5.16 2.51 0.50
CA TYR A 17 -4.57 3.81 0.84
C TYR A 17 -3.05 3.76 0.80
N VAL A 18 -2.46 2.71 1.35
CA VAL A 18 -1.00 2.60 1.35
C VAL A 18 -0.47 2.51 -0.08
N LEU A 19 -1.11 1.71 -0.92
CA LEU A 19 -0.67 1.57 -2.30
C LEU A 19 -0.83 2.88 -3.08
N THR A 20 -1.97 3.53 -2.91
CA THR A 20 -2.22 4.80 -3.60
C THR A 20 -1.20 5.85 -3.19
N TRP A 21 -0.91 5.91 -1.90
CA TRP A 21 0.04 6.89 -1.39
C TRP A 21 1.45 6.63 -1.94
N HIS A 22 1.85 5.37 -1.99
CA HIS A 22 3.16 5.04 -2.53
C HIS A 22 3.28 5.49 -3.98
N LEU A 23 2.26 5.21 -4.78
CA LEU A 23 2.30 5.61 -6.19
C LEU A 23 2.30 7.13 -6.33
N ALA A 24 1.55 7.83 -5.48
CA ALA A 24 1.51 9.29 -5.53
C ALA A 24 2.86 9.90 -5.22
N LEU A 25 3.61 9.29 -4.31
CA LEU A 25 4.91 9.81 -3.91
C LEU A 25 6.03 9.43 -4.85
N HIS A 26 6.02 8.20 -5.34
CA HIS A 26 7.19 7.63 -6.02
C HIS A 26 6.97 7.39 -7.51
N GLY A 27 5.77 7.60 -8.02
CA GLY A 27 5.49 7.36 -9.40
C GLY A 27 5.15 5.89 -9.65
N ARG A 28 5.37 5.44 -10.86
CA ARG A 28 4.91 4.11 -11.23
C ARG A 28 5.69 3.00 -10.54
N ALA A 29 5.03 1.88 -10.37
CA ALA A 29 5.65 0.69 -9.77
C ALA A 29 4.94 -0.55 -10.29
N SER A 30 5.66 -1.66 -10.33
CA SER A 30 5.06 -2.93 -10.69
C SER A 30 4.45 -3.58 -9.44
N ILE A 31 3.63 -4.61 -9.66
CA ILE A 31 3.09 -5.39 -8.55
C ILE A 31 4.22 -5.94 -7.68
N ALA A 32 5.28 -6.44 -8.32
CA ALA A 32 6.41 -6.98 -7.58
C ALA A 32 7.08 -5.91 -6.73
N ASP A 33 7.22 -4.71 -7.27
CA ASP A 33 7.78 -3.59 -6.50
C ASP A 33 6.92 -3.29 -5.28
N LEU A 34 5.61 -3.31 -5.45
CA LEU A 34 4.70 -2.99 -4.35
C LEU A 34 4.75 -4.06 -3.27
N VAL A 35 4.90 -5.32 -3.65
CA VAL A 35 5.08 -6.39 -2.67
C VAL A 35 6.29 -6.10 -1.79
N GLU A 36 7.40 -5.71 -2.40
CA GLU A 36 8.62 -5.43 -1.67
C GLU A 36 8.48 -4.21 -0.77
N VAL A 37 7.81 -3.18 -1.28
CA VAL A 37 7.62 -1.95 -0.51
C VAL A 37 6.80 -2.23 0.75
N LEU A 38 5.74 -3.01 0.62
CA LEU A 38 4.92 -3.32 1.78
C LEU A 38 5.72 -4.09 2.82
N ALA A 39 6.50 -5.07 2.38
CA ALA A 39 7.33 -5.83 3.30
C ALA A 39 8.36 -4.92 3.99
N PHE A 40 8.94 -4.00 3.24
CA PHE A 40 9.92 -3.07 3.79
C PHE A 40 9.34 -2.24 4.94
N HIS A 41 8.08 -1.84 4.81
CA HIS A 41 7.45 -1.01 5.83
C HIS A 41 6.80 -1.82 6.95
N GLY A 42 6.96 -3.12 6.95
CA GLY A 42 6.39 -3.95 8.01
C GLY A 42 4.93 -4.27 7.81
N PHE A 43 4.46 -4.20 6.58
CA PHE A 43 3.09 -4.53 6.25
C PHE A 43 3.01 -5.92 5.64
N ASP A 44 1.88 -6.59 5.86
CA ASP A 44 1.61 -7.89 5.28
C ASP A 44 0.24 -7.82 4.61
N VAL A 45 -0.01 -8.73 3.69
CA VAL A 45 -1.30 -8.80 3.00
C VAL A 45 -1.70 -10.25 2.86
N ASP A 46 -2.96 -10.47 2.52
CA ASP A 46 -3.45 -11.83 2.31
C ASP A 46 -2.76 -12.47 1.10
N ASP A 47 -2.50 -13.75 1.18
CA ASP A 47 -1.92 -14.48 0.08
C ASP A 47 -3.00 -14.84 -0.94
N PRO A 48 -2.64 -14.85 -2.20
CA PRO A 48 -1.34 -14.43 -2.74
C PRO A 48 -1.24 -12.92 -2.76
N ALA A 49 -0.08 -12.42 -2.38
CA ALA A 49 0.09 -10.98 -2.23
C ALA A 49 -0.19 -10.21 -3.52
N GLY A 50 0.28 -10.76 -4.63
CA GLY A 50 0.06 -10.09 -5.92
C GLY A 50 -1.41 -9.92 -6.24
N LYS A 51 -2.22 -10.92 -5.92
CA LYS A 51 -3.65 -10.83 -6.17
C LYS A 51 -4.31 -9.79 -5.28
N SER A 52 -3.95 -9.78 -4.00
CA SER A 52 -4.51 -8.80 -3.07
C SER A 52 -4.19 -7.38 -3.51
N ILE A 53 -2.95 -7.15 -3.93
CA ILE A 53 -2.52 -5.85 -4.39
C ILE A 53 -3.25 -5.48 -5.68
N SER A 54 -3.35 -6.42 -6.61
CA SER A 54 -4.04 -6.17 -7.88
C SER A 54 -5.50 -5.82 -7.67
N ASP A 55 -6.18 -6.53 -6.77
CA ASP A 55 -7.58 -6.25 -6.48
C ASP A 55 -7.74 -4.86 -5.86
N ALA A 56 -6.86 -4.51 -4.93
CA ALA A 56 -6.91 -3.20 -4.29
C ALA A 56 -6.70 -2.09 -5.31
N LEU A 57 -5.74 -2.27 -6.21
CA LEU A 57 -5.47 -1.27 -7.24
C LEU A 57 -6.62 -1.14 -8.21
N ARG A 58 -7.33 -2.22 -8.47
CA ARG A 58 -8.51 -2.16 -9.33
C ARG A 58 -9.58 -1.24 -8.75
N TRP A 59 -9.78 -1.30 -7.46
CA TRP A 59 -10.72 -0.40 -6.78
C TRP A 59 -10.31 1.05 -6.93
N GLU A 60 -9.03 1.33 -6.71
CA GLU A 60 -8.54 2.70 -6.78
C GLU A 60 -8.52 3.21 -8.23
N ARG A 61 -8.28 2.31 -9.17
CA ARG A 61 -8.33 2.65 -10.58
C ARG A 61 -9.73 3.10 -10.98
N ARG A 62 -10.75 2.43 -10.47
CA ARG A 62 -12.14 2.81 -10.77
C ARG A 62 -12.44 4.21 -10.25
N ARG A 63 -11.78 4.62 -9.20
CA ARG A 63 -11.97 5.96 -8.62
C ARG A 63 -11.05 7.00 -9.22
N GLY A 64 -10.22 6.60 -10.17
CA GLY A 64 -9.30 7.52 -10.82
C GLY A 64 -8.07 7.91 -10.02
N ARG A 65 -7.85 7.30 -8.87
CA ARG A 65 -6.71 7.63 -8.02
C ARG A 65 -5.44 6.93 -8.44
N VAL A 66 -5.58 5.86 -9.20
CA VAL A 66 -4.46 5.05 -9.67
C VAL A 66 -4.69 4.77 -11.16
N ARG A 67 -3.62 4.74 -11.92
CA ARG A 67 -3.69 4.44 -13.35
C ARG A 67 -2.98 3.14 -13.66
N HIS A 68 -3.53 2.39 -14.60
CA HIS A 68 -2.92 1.15 -15.07
C HIS A 68 -2.08 1.50 -16.30
N LEU A 69 -0.78 1.33 -16.19
CA LEU A 69 0.15 1.80 -17.22
C LEU A 69 0.61 0.70 -18.17
N GLY A 70 0.48 -0.55 -17.75
CA GLY A 70 0.92 -1.67 -18.56
C GLY A 70 0.77 -2.95 -17.78
N TRP A 71 1.37 -4.02 -18.26
CA TRP A 71 1.28 -5.31 -17.58
C TRP A 71 1.82 -5.24 -16.16
N GLY A 72 0.91 -5.35 -15.19
CA GLY A 72 1.30 -5.34 -13.80
C GLY A 72 1.98 -4.07 -13.35
N VAL A 73 1.85 -2.97 -14.10
CA VAL A 73 2.49 -1.70 -13.76
C VAL A 73 1.41 -0.65 -13.55
N TYR A 74 1.50 0.06 -12.44
CA TYR A 74 0.52 1.07 -12.08
C TYR A 74 1.23 2.36 -11.73
N GLY A 75 0.50 3.47 -11.83
CA GLY A 75 1.05 4.77 -11.52
C GLY A 75 0.03 5.67 -10.87
N PRO A 76 0.44 6.89 -10.51
CA PRO A 76 -0.47 7.81 -9.82
C PRO A 76 -1.54 8.31 -10.77
N GLY A 77 -2.74 8.47 -10.25
CA GLY A 77 -3.84 9.06 -10.98
C GLY A 77 -4.14 10.44 -10.41
N CYS A 78 -5.42 10.79 -10.43
CA CYS A 78 -5.87 12.08 -9.93
C CYS A 78 -6.21 11.94 -8.45
N LEU A 79 -5.58 12.77 -7.62
CA LEU A 79 -5.77 12.69 -6.18
C LEU A 79 -6.09 14.07 -5.65
N PRO A 80 -7.38 14.40 -5.42
CA PRO A 80 -7.74 15.70 -4.89
C PRO A 80 -7.03 15.97 -3.56
N ARG A 81 -6.76 17.23 -3.30
CA ARG A 81 -5.96 17.61 -2.14
C ARG A 81 -6.53 17.09 -0.82
N GLY A 82 -7.83 17.20 -0.64
CA GLY A 82 -8.45 16.71 0.58
C GLY A 82 -8.32 15.20 0.75
N THR A 83 -8.49 14.48 -0.35
CA THR A 83 -8.33 13.04 -0.34
C THR A 83 -6.88 12.66 -0.07
N GLU A 84 -5.95 13.38 -0.69
CA GLU A 84 -4.52 13.15 -0.49
C GLU A 84 -4.16 13.30 0.98
N HIS A 85 -4.64 14.37 1.61
CA HIS A 85 -4.35 14.61 3.02
C HIS A 85 -4.88 13.47 3.89
N ARG A 86 -6.11 13.05 3.65
CA ARG A 86 -6.73 12.00 4.43
C ARG A 86 -5.98 10.68 4.29
N ILE A 87 -5.58 10.35 3.05
CA ILE A 87 -4.83 9.14 2.80
C ILE A 87 -3.47 9.20 3.49
N HIS A 88 -2.80 10.34 3.40
CA HIS A 88 -1.49 10.50 4.02
C HIS A 88 -1.56 10.31 5.53
N GLN A 89 -2.56 10.92 6.17
CA GLN A 89 -2.72 10.77 7.62
C GLN A 89 -2.94 9.32 8.00
N ARG A 90 -3.75 8.62 7.22
CA ARG A 90 -4.02 7.21 7.51
C ARG A 90 -2.77 6.36 7.33
N VAL A 91 -2.00 6.62 6.27
CA VAL A 91 -0.76 5.88 6.02
C VAL A 91 0.24 6.09 7.14
N LEU A 92 0.38 7.32 7.61
CA LEU A 92 1.28 7.60 8.73
C LEU A 92 0.86 6.83 9.98
N ALA A 93 -0.43 6.77 10.24
CA ALA A 93 -0.93 6.02 11.39
C ALA A 93 -0.63 4.54 11.25
N LEU A 94 -0.81 3.98 10.05
CA LEU A 94 -0.55 2.57 9.83
C LEU A 94 0.93 2.24 9.97
N ARG A 95 1.80 3.11 9.48
CA ARG A 95 3.24 2.91 9.65
C ARG A 95 3.64 2.95 11.12
N ALA A 96 3.02 3.85 11.87
CA ALA A 96 3.29 3.94 13.30
C ALA A 96 2.87 2.65 14.01
N GLU A 97 1.73 2.08 13.61
CA GLU A 97 1.28 0.83 14.18
C GLU A 97 2.26 -0.31 13.89
N ALA A 98 2.75 -0.38 12.66
CA ALA A 98 3.70 -1.41 12.29
C ALA A 98 5.00 -1.27 13.07
N ASN A 99 5.48 -0.04 13.21
CA ASN A 99 6.69 0.20 13.98
C ASN A 99 6.53 -0.14 15.44
N ARG A 100 5.36 0.18 16.01
CA ARG A 100 5.10 -0.16 17.40
C ARG A 100 5.09 -1.67 17.61
N SER A 101 4.55 -2.42 16.65
CA SER A 101 4.55 -3.86 16.75
C SER A 101 5.96 -4.41 16.83
N GLU A 102 6.86 -3.85 16.04
CA GLU A 102 8.24 -4.28 16.06
C GLU A 102 8.94 -3.86 17.32
N ALA A 103 8.71 -2.64 17.76
CA ALA A 103 9.42 -2.09 18.89
C ALA A 103 8.84 -2.57 20.22
N GLY A 104 7.64 -3.02 20.21
CA GLY A 104 6.92 -3.37 21.42
C GLY A 104 7.36 -4.66 22.05
N LYS A 105 8.47 -5.20 21.64
CA LYS A 105 8.86 -6.44 22.18
C LYS A 105 9.56 -6.36 23.39
#